data_90442218cfa621441016809a77322dd4
#
_entry.id   90442218cfa621441016809a77322dd4
#
_cell.length_a   1.000
_cell.length_b   1.000
_cell.length_c   1.000
_cell.angle_alpha   90.00
_cell.angle_beta   90.00
_cell.angle_gamma   90.00
#
_symmetry.space_group_name_H-M   'P 1'
#
loop_
_entity.id
_entity.type
_entity.pdbx_description
1 polymer ?
#
loop_
_entity_poly.entity_id
_entity_poly.type
_entity_poly.pdbx_seq_one_letter_code
_entity_poly.pdbx_strand_id
1 'polypeptide(L)'
;GGGAVEIVCRYGLIQANKKTYLYYKGNMESSGVEIRCNGRVVQRGLFRRIWNGRVHPSRNHFLVQVELWTRDGSALPATKPTKTGFRDGDPRLEALFAWIRANVPLPAKEASVEKRLVRVLAQNKAVEDGVLRVAQEEDTYRSLNLGTKMDLFVSYRNKTVVYEAKKAGSRALDVYQLRMYWDGCALDGRPITHGVLIARHHSQE
;
A
#
# COMPACT_ATOMS: atom_id res chain seq x y z
N GLY A 1 0.27 7.09 -43.57
CA GLY A 1 1.04 8.01 -42.75
C GLY A 1 0.45 8.09 -41.37
N GLY A 2 1.12 7.51 -40.36
CA GLY A 2 0.69 7.64 -38.97
C GLY A 2 1.07 9.02 -38.45
N GLY A 3 0.09 9.77 -37.95
CA GLY A 3 0.34 11.06 -37.31
C GLY A 3 1.17 10.86 -36.01
N ALA A 4 2.07 11.80 -35.73
CA ALA A 4 2.83 11.78 -34.50
C ALA A 4 1.89 12.08 -33.32
N VAL A 5 2.07 11.36 -32.21
CA VAL A 5 1.41 11.61 -30.92
C VAL A 5 2.47 12.01 -29.90
N GLU A 6 2.34 13.21 -29.37
CA GLU A 6 3.15 13.65 -28.24
C GLU A 6 2.53 13.11 -26.93
N ILE A 7 3.36 12.52 -26.07
CA ILE A 7 2.93 11.96 -24.79
C ILE A 7 3.56 12.78 -23.66
N VAL A 8 2.72 13.44 -22.88
CA VAL A 8 3.14 14.11 -21.64
C VAL A 8 2.62 13.32 -20.46
N CYS A 9 3.51 12.80 -19.65
CA CYS A 9 3.17 12.03 -18.44
C CYS A 9 3.61 12.76 -17.18
N ARG A 10 2.68 12.93 -16.25
CA ARG A 10 2.92 13.46 -14.91
C ARG A 10 2.43 12.45 -13.89
N TYR A 11 3.23 12.16 -12.88
CA TYR A 11 2.84 11.24 -11.83
C TYR A 11 3.37 11.68 -10.46
N GLY A 12 2.67 11.26 -9.40
CA GLY A 12 3.04 11.60 -8.03
C GLY A 12 1.93 11.29 -7.04
N LEU A 13 2.15 11.74 -5.80
CA LEU A 13 1.15 11.62 -4.73
C LEU A 13 0.31 12.89 -4.65
N ILE A 14 -1.00 12.72 -4.60
CA ILE A 14 -1.95 13.81 -4.41
C ILE A 14 -1.91 14.23 -2.94
N GLN A 15 -1.66 15.50 -2.69
CA GLN A 15 -1.79 16.05 -1.34
C GLN A 15 -3.26 16.10 -0.90
N ALA A 16 -3.53 15.59 0.30
CA ALA A 16 -4.85 15.63 0.90
C ALA A 16 -5.19 17.07 1.35
N ASN A 17 -5.90 17.80 0.50
CA ASN A 17 -6.46 19.10 0.86
C ASN A 17 -7.87 19.28 0.25
N LYS A 18 -8.65 20.25 0.77
CA LYS A 18 -10.04 20.48 0.34
C LYS A 18 -10.19 20.69 -1.17
N LYS A 19 -9.25 21.39 -1.82
CA LYS A 19 -9.31 21.67 -3.26
C LYS A 19 -9.04 20.41 -4.08
N THR A 20 -8.10 19.59 -3.66
CA THR A 20 -7.76 18.33 -4.33
C THR A 20 -8.93 17.35 -4.25
N TYR A 21 -9.62 17.28 -3.11
CA TYR A 21 -10.78 16.38 -2.92
C TYR A 21 -12.01 16.72 -3.76
N LEU A 22 -12.10 17.89 -4.37
CA LEU A 22 -13.14 18.19 -5.36
C LEU A 22 -13.01 17.30 -6.61
N TYR A 23 -11.78 16.92 -6.96
CA TYR A 23 -11.48 16.17 -8.19
C TYR A 23 -11.00 14.75 -7.92
N TYR A 24 -10.27 14.54 -6.83
CA TYR A 24 -9.63 13.27 -6.47
C TYR A 24 -9.97 12.91 -5.03
N LYS A 25 -10.93 11.99 -4.87
CA LYS A 25 -11.52 11.62 -3.58
C LYS A 25 -10.65 10.70 -2.72
N GLY A 26 -9.38 10.50 -3.06
CA GLY A 26 -8.48 9.61 -2.34
C GLY A 26 -8.88 8.13 -2.45
N ASN A 27 -9.48 7.75 -3.56
CA ASN A 27 -9.81 6.38 -3.92
C ASN A 27 -9.32 6.08 -5.35
N MET A 28 -9.24 4.80 -5.72
CA MET A 28 -8.71 4.40 -7.01
C MET A 28 -9.63 4.68 -8.20
N GLU A 29 -10.87 5.05 -7.96
CA GLU A 29 -11.80 5.46 -9.00
C GLU A 29 -11.48 6.86 -9.52
N SER A 30 -11.18 7.79 -8.62
CA SER A 30 -10.83 9.16 -8.95
C SER A 30 -9.33 9.43 -9.02
N SER A 31 -8.52 8.60 -8.37
CA SER A 31 -7.04 8.60 -8.41
C SER A 31 -6.53 7.53 -9.40
N GLY A 32 -5.28 7.15 -9.31
CA GLY A 32 -4.71 6.14 -10.21
C GLY A 32 -4.34 6.73 -11.55
N VAL A 33 -4.74 6.10 -12.66
CA VAL A 33 -4.37 6.56 -14.00
C VAL A 33 -5.51 7.25 -14.70
N GLU A 34 -5.26 8.48 -15.15
CA GLU A 34 -6.13 9.28 -15.99
C GLU A 34 -5.47 9.53 -17.35
N ILE A 35 -6.17 9.22 -18.43
CA ILE A 35 -5.70 9.49 -19.80
C ILE A 35 -6.56 10.59 -20.41
N ARG A 36 -5.87 11.57 -20.97
CA ARG A 36 -6.44 12.71 -21.69
C ARG A 36 -6.01 12.68 -23.14
N CYS A 37 -6.88 13.16 -24.00
CA CYS A 37 -6.60 13.35 -25.41
C CYS A 37 -6.94 14.80 -25.76
N ASN A 38 -5.94 15.55 -26.23
CA ASN A 38 -6.09 16.97 -26.59
C ASN A 38 -6.81 17.78 -25.49
N GLY A 39 -6.35 17.65 -24.22
CA GLY A 39 -6.90 18.35 -23.05
C GLY A 39 -8.16 17.73 -22.45
N ARG A 40 -8.81 16.79 -23.12
CA ARG A 40 -10.06 16.17 -22.64
C ARG A 40 -9.78 14.86 -21.91
N VAL A 41 -10.28 14.71 -20.69
CA VAL A 41 -10.27 13.43 -19.99
C VAL A 41 -11.14 12.43 -20.74
N VAL A 42 -10.54 11.32 -21.17
CA VAL A 42 -11.23 10.23 -21.86
C VAL A 42 -11.56 9.10 -20.88
N GLN A 43 -10.61 8.74 -20.02
CA GLN A 43 -10.84 7.65 -19.08
C GLN A 43 -10.00 7.81 -17.82
N ARG A 44 -10.56 7.38 -16.68
CA ARG A 44 -9.95 7.33 -15.35
C ARG A 44 -9.97 5.91 -14.79
N GLY A 45 -9.31 5.71 -13.65
CA GLY A 45 -9.40 4.46 -12.89
C GLY A 45 -8.72 3.27 -13.57
N LEU A 46 -7.76 3.51 -14.46
CA LEU A 46 -7.11 2.47 -15.29
C LEU A 46 -6.03 1.68 -14.56
N PHE A 47 -5.79 1.91 -13.27
CA PHE A 47 -4.71 1.28 -12.52
C PHE A 47 -4.73 -0.25 -12.62
N ARG A 48 -5.88 -0.88 -12.36
CA ARG A 48 -6.02 -2.34 -12.45
C ARG A 48 -5.68 -2.88 -13.83
N ARG A 49 -6.14 -2.17 -14.86
CA ARG A 49 -5.98 -2.58 -16.24
C ARG A 49 -4.52 -2.50 -16.70
N ILE A 50 -3.78 -1.50 -16.19
CA ILE A 50 -2.39 -1.29 -16.58
C ILE A 50 -1.46 -2.24 -15.84
N TRP A 51 -1.58 -2.38 -14.52
CA TRP A 51 -0.64 -3.18 -13.70
C TRP A 51 -1.17 -4.55 -13.30
N ASN A 52 -2.34 -4.95 -13.77
CA ASN A 52 -2.98 -6.26 -13.49
C ASN A 52 -2.92 -6.67 -12.01
N GLY A 53 -2.99 -5.70 -11.11
CA GLY A 53 -2.79 -5.89 -9.69
C GLY A 53 -4.00 -5.52 -8.84
N ARG A 54 -4.10 -6.12 -7.66
CA ARG A 54 -5.07 -5.67 -6.66
C ARG A 54 -4.73 -4.24 -6.25
N VAL A 55 -5.73 -3.38 -6.31
CA VAL A 55 -5.63 -2.02 -5.83
C VAL A 55 -5.52 -2.05 -4.30
N HIS A 56 -4.44 -1.51 -3.77
CA HIS A 56 -4.24 -1.41 -2.33
C HIS A 56 -4.55 0.02 -1.85
N PRO A 57 -5.24 0.21 -0.71
CA PRO A 57 -5.59 1.54 -0.20
C PRO A 57 -4.40 2.51 -0.06
N SER A 58 -3.19 2.00 0.17
CA SER A 58 -1.96 2.84 0.22
C SER A 58 -1.66 3.57 -1.09
N ARG A 59 -2.29 3.19 -2.19
CA ARG A 59 -2.12 3.82 -3.51
C ARG A 59 -3.27 4.75 -3.89
N ASN A 60 -4.24 4.95 -3.01
CA ASN A 60 -5.39 5.82 -3.28
C ASN A 60 -5.01 7.27 -3.57
N HIS A 61 -3.86 7.71 -3.09
CA HIS A 61 -3.34 9.05 -3.36
C HIS A 61 -2.35 9.12 -4.53
N PHE A 62 -2.10 8.00 -5.20
CA PHE A 62 -1.22 8.00 -6.37
C PHE A 62 -2.02 8.38 -7.62
N LEU A 63 -1.50 9.35 -8.37
CA LEU A 63 -2.07 9.81 -9.62
C LEU A 63 -1.04 9.76 -10.73
N VAL A 64 -1.45 9.25 -11.88
CA VAL A 64 -0.73 9.33 -13.15
C VAL A 64 -1.64 10.02 -14.15
N GLN A 65 -1.22 11.15 -14.66
CA GLN A 65 -1.91 11.87 -15.74
C GLN A 65 -1.11 11.69 -17.02
N VAL A 66 -1.73 11.08 -18.00
CA VAL A 66 -1.16 10.92 -19.33
C VAL A 66 -1.95 11.77 -20.31
N GLU A 67 -1.29 12.72 -20.94
CA GLU A 67 -1.86 13.59 -21.94
C GLU A 67 -1.32 13.20 -23.32
N LEU A 68 -2.21 12.93 -24.26
CA LEU A 68 -1.90 12.60 -25.65
C LEU A 68 -2.27 13.80 -26.52
N TRP A 69 -1.27 14.38 -27.17
CA TRP A 69 -1.46 15.51 -28.08
C TRP A 69 -1.20 15.10 -29.52
N THR A 70 -2.14 15.38 -30.41
CA THR A 70 -1.98 15.15 -31.85
C THR A 70 -2.97 16.00 -32.65
N ARG A 71 -2.61 16.36 -33.86
CA ARG A 71 -3.53 16.97 -34.83
C ARG A 71 -4.31 15.92 -35.62
N ASP A 72 -3.80 14.69 -35.68
CA ASP A 72 -4.43 13.56 -36.34
C ASP A 72 -5.16 12.69 -35.31
N GLY A 73 -6.46 12.87 -35.19
CA GLY A 73 -7.29 12.09 -34.28
C GLY A 73 -7.28 10.58 -34.56
N SER A 74 -6.90 10.15 -35.80
CA SER A 74 -6.79 8.74 -36.13
C SER A 74 -5.56 8.06 -35.48
N ALA A 75 -4.59 8.85 -35.03
CA ALA A 75 -3.41 8.36 -34.31
C ALA A 75 -3.70 8.06 -32.84
N LEU A 76 -4.80 8.57 -32.26
CA LEU A 76 -5.21 8.31 -30.88
C LEU A 76 -5.83 6.90 -30.74
N PRO A 77 -5.76 6.30 -29.55
CA PRO A 77 -6.53 5.09 -29.24
C PRO A 77 -8.02 5.31 -29.48
N ALA A 78 -8.68 4.34 -30.10
CA ALA A 78 -10.10 4.44 -30.41
C ALA A 78 -10.95 4.51 -29.14
N THR A 79 -11.94 5.39 -29.16
CA THR A 79 -12.93 5.49 -28.06
C THR A 79 -14.16 4.63 -28.33
N LYS A 80 -14.89 4.26 -27.29
CA LYS A 80 -16.21 3.62 -27.41
C LYS A 80 -17.20 4.60 -28.06
N PRO A 81 -18.19 4.10 -28.79
CA PRO A 81 -19.22 4.96 -29.40
C PRO A 81 -19.91 5.85 -28.38
N THR A 82 -20.11 5.36 -27.17
CA THR A 82 -20.68 6.08 -26.02
C THR A 82 -19.77 7.17 -25.46
N LYS A 83 -18.52 7.29 -25.93
CA LYS A 83 -17.48 8.20 -25.44
C LYS A 83 -17.16 8.07 -23.92
N THR A 84 -17.50 6.95 -23.32
CA THR A 84 -17.28 6.67 -21.89
C THR A 84 -15.91 6.06 -21.59
N GLY A 85 -15.04 5.97 -22.56
CA GLY A 85 -13.68 5.41 -22.43
C GLY A 85 -13.13 4.88 -23.74
N PHE A 86 -11.99 4.24 -23.66
CA PHE A 86 -11.35 3.63 -24.82
C PHE A 86 -11.96 2.29 -25.19
N ARG A 87 -11.87 1.96 -26.48
CA ARG A 87 -12.27 0.66 -27.00
C ARG A 87 -11.31 -0.42 -26.49
N ASP A 88 -11.85 -1.51 -25.97
CA ASP A 88 -11.06 -2.62 -25.50
C ASP A 88 -10.36 -3.32 -26.66
N GLY A 89 -9.09 -3.72 -26.48
CA GLY A 89 -8.29 -4.39 -27.49
C GLY A 89 -7.71 -3.47 -28.58
N ASP A 90 -7.81 -2.14 -28.45
CA ASP A 90 -7.12 -1.23 -29.36
C ASP A 90 -5.59 -1.36 -29.20
N PRO A 91 -4.82 -1.70 -30.25
CA PRO A 91 -3.38 -1.92 -30.15
C PRO A 91 -2.60 -0.69 -29.64
N ARG A 92 -3.06 0.52 -29.98
CA ARG A 92 -2.44 1.78 -29.52
C ARG A 92 -2.64 2.00 -28.04
N LEU A 93 -3.81 1.60 -27.52
CA LEU A 93 -4.07 1.65 -26.07
C LEU A 93 -3.20 0.65 -25.32
N GLU A 94 -3.05 -0.56 -25.82
CA GLU A 94 -2.21 -1.58 -25.19
C GLU A 94 -0.71 -1.19 -25.25
N ALA A 95 -0.27 -0.59 -26.33
CA ALA A 95 1.08 -0.02 -26.45
C ALA A 95 1.30 1.12 -25.43
N LEU A 96 0.31 2.00 -25.26
CA LEU A 96 0.36 3.06 -24.25
C LEU A 96 0.42 2.48 -22.82
N PHE A 97 -0.35 1.45 -22.53
CA PHE A 97 -0.31 0.78 -21.22
C PHE A 97 1.05 0.11 -20.96
N ALA A 98 1.64 -0.51 -21.98
CA ALA A 98 2.98 -1.07 -21.88
C ALA A 98 4.03 0.02 -21.60
N TRP A 99 3.92 1.15 -22.30
CA TRP A 99 4.79 2.30 -22.07
C TRP A 99 4.64 2.87 -20.67
N ILE A 100 3.41 3.04 -20.16
CA ILE A 100 3.17 3.51 -18.79
C ILE A 100 3.81 2.54 -17.77
N ARG A 101 3.65 1.23 -17.95
CA ARG A 101 4.27 0.23 -17.05
C ARG A 101 5.80 0.33 -17.01
N ALA A 102 6.40 0.60 -18.16
CA ALA A 102 7.87 0.69 -18.26
C ALA A 102 8.44 1.98 -17.70
N ASN A 103 7.69 3.10 -17.78
CA ASN A 103 8.24 4.44 -17.49
C ASN A 103 7.71 5.08 -16.21
N VAL A 104 6.61 4.58 -15.65
CA VAL A 104 6.03 5.13 -14.41
C VAL A 104 6.33 4.20 -13.24
N PRO A 105 7.25 4.57 -12.34
CA PRO A 105 7.53 3.78 -11.16
C PRO A 105 6.33 3.82 -10.22
N LEU A 106 5.87 2.65 -9.78
CA LEU A 106 4.87 2.59 -8.72
C LEU A 106 5.50 3.10 -7.43
N PRO A 107 4.77 3.91 -6.64
CA PRO A 107 5.27 4.31 -5.33
C PRO A 107 5.57 3.04 -4.53
N ALA A 108 6.76 2.99 -3.95
CA ALA A 108 7.10 1.95 -3.00
C ALA A 108 5.99 1.89 -1.96
N LYS A 109 5.59 0.68 -1.54
CA LYS A 109 4.69 0.52 -0.41
C LYS A 109 5.33 1.28 0.76
N GLU A 110 4.83 2.47 1.08
CA GLU A 110 5.24 3.11 2.32
C GLU A 110 4.90 2.14 3.44
N ALA A 111 5.93 1.72 4.16
CA ALA A 111 5.70 0.97 5.38
C ALA A 111 4.80 1.82 6.28
N SER A 112 3.73 1.25 6.80
CA SER A 112 2.84 1.96 7.73
C SER A 112 3.67 2.58 8.85
N VAL A 113 3.16 3.61 9.49
CA VAL A 113 3.84 4.22 10.66
C VAL A 113 4.17 3.15 11.70
N GLU A 114 3.27 2.18 11.89
CA GLU A 114 3.46 1.02 12.76
C GLU A 114 4.65 0.18 12.31
N LYS A 115 4.72 -0.20 11.04
CA LYS A 115 5.85 -0.99 10.51
C LYS A 115 7.18 -0.25 10.59
N ARG A 116 7.19 1.08 10.42
CA ARG A 116 8.41 1.89 10.62
C ARG A 116 8.83 1.90 12.08
N LEU A 117 7.87 2.09 12.99
CA LEU A 117 8.11 2.03 14.43
C LEU A 117 8.67 0.66 14.84
N VAL A 118 8.04 -0.41 14.42
CA VAL A 118 8.46 -1.79 14.70
C VAL A 118 9.88 -2.04 14.16
N ARG A 119 10.20 -1.54 12.96
CA ARG A 119 11.55 -1.68 12.38
C ARG A 119 12.62 -0.97 13.22
N VAL A 120 12.37 0.28 13.64
CA VAL A 120 13.31 1.03 14.51
C VAL A 120 13.45 0.34 15.84
N LEU A 121 12.34 -0.12 16.44
CA LEU A 121 12.37 -0.87 17.69
C LEU A 121 13.18 -2.17 17.55
N ALA A 122 12.98 -2.93 16.48
CA ALA A 122 13.74 -4.15 16.21
C ALA A 122 15.24 -3.89 16.08
N GLN A 123 15.65 -2.82 15.42
CA GLN A 123 17.05 -2.42 15.31
C GLN A 123 17.64 -2.08 16.68
N ASN A 124 16.92 -1.31 17.51
CA ASN A 124 17.37 -0.95 18.85
C ASN A 124 17.47 -2.20 19.76
N LYS A 125 16.47 -3.09 19.68
CA LYS A 125 16.47 -4.34 20.44
C LYS A 125 17.59 -5.30 20.04
N ALA A 126 17.97 -5.33 18.79
CA ALA A 126 19.02 -6.22 18.29
C ALA A 126 20.43 -5.92 18.87
N VAL A 127 20.64 -4.71 19.39
CA VAL A 127 21.92 -4.29 19.99
C VAL A 127 21.87 -4.26 21.51
N GLU A 128 20.78 -4.66 22.14
CA GLU A 128 20.68 -4.76 23.60
C GLU A 128 21.41 -5.99 24.13
N ASP A 129 22.04 -5.83 25.29
CA ASP A 129 22.71 -6.94 25.97
C ASP A 129 21.75 -8.08 26.31
N GLY A 130 22.20 -9.31 26.11
CA GLY A 130 21.45 -10.52 26.43
C GLY A 130 20.35 -10.88 25.46
N VAL A 131 20.18 -10.14 24.37
CA VAL A 131 19.26 -10.52 23.29
C VAL A 131 19.84 -11.69 22.50
N LEU A 132 19.02 -12.73 22.34
CA LEU A 132 19.35 -13.93 21.58
C LEU A 132 18.72 -13.89 20.18
N ARG A 133 17.53 -13.31 20.07
CA ARG A 133 16.80 -13.26 18.81
C ARG A 133 15.84 -12.09 18.75
N VAL A 134 15.77 -11.45 17.57
CA VAL A 134 14.76 -10.44 17.22
C VAL A 134 14.10 -10.88 15.92
N ALA A 135 12.76 -10.92 15.88
CA ALA A 135 12.00 -11.29 14.69
C ALA A 135 10.78 -10.39 14.52
N GLN A 136 10.61 -9.84 13.32
CA GLN A 136 9.42 -9.06 12.93
C GLN A 136 8.43 -9.98 12.19
N GLU A 137 7.13 -9.69 12.31
CA GLU A 137 6.05 -10.45 11.68
C GLU A 137 6.17 -11.97 12.00
N GLU A 138 6.53 -12.30 13.24
CA GLU A 138 6.73 -13.66 13.71
C GLU A 138 5.38 -14.38 13.87
N ASP A 139 5.27 -15.58 13.30
CA ASP A 139 4.05 -16.36 13.40
C ASP A 139 3.81 -16.88 14.83
N THR A 140 2.56 -16.81 15.29
CA THR A 140 2.02 -17.50 16.43
C THR A 140 0.98 -18.51 15.99
N TYR A 141 0.61 -19.48 16.84
CA TYR A 141 -0.22 -20.62 16.45
C TYR A 141 0.35 -21.40 15.25
N ARG A 142 1.67 -21.59 15.22
CA ARG A 142 2.35 -22.30 14.13
C ARG A 142 1.82 -23.71 13.94
N SER A 143 1.53 -24.40 15.05
CA SER A 143 0.95 -25.76 15.04
C SER A 143 -0.39 -25.84 14.34
N LEU A 144 -1.16 -24.74 14.34
CA LEU A 144 -2.48 -24.64 13.73
C LEU A 144 -2.47 -23.92 12.36
N ASN A 145 -1.33 -23.38 11.95
CA ASN A 145 -1.15 -22.65 10.68
C ASN A 145 -2.19 -21.52 10.45
N LEU A 146 -2.53 -20.76 11.50
CA LEU A 146 -3.56 -19.73 11.43
C LEU A 146 -3.09 -18.44 10.72
N GLY A 147 -1.79 -18.29 10.43
CA GLY A 147 -1.23 -17.11 9.79
C GLY A 147 -1.28 -15.84 10.64
N THR A 148 -1.48 -15.98 11.95
CA THR A 148 -1.49 -14.87 12.91
C THR A 148 -0.06 -14.46 13.21
N LYS A 149 0.24 -13.16 13.08
CA LYS A 149 1.60 -12.63 13.23
C LYS A 149 1.68 -11.59 14.33
N MET A 150 2.74 -11.67 15.11
CA MET A 150 3.14 -10.65 16.09
C MET A 150 3.98 -9.59 15.37
N ASP A 151 3.83 -8.32 15.74
CA ASP A 151 4.62 -7.24 15.14
C ASP A 151 6.12 -7.42 15.40
N LEU A 152 6.50 -7.73 16.66
CA LEU A 152 7.89 -7.96 17.04
C LEU A 152 7.99 -8.97 18.17
N PHE A 153 8.87 -9.94 18.01
CA PHE A 153 9.23 -10.94 19.01
C PHE A 153 10.71 -10.77 19.38
N VAL A 154 11.01 -10.69 20.68
CA VAL A 154 12.39 -10.56 21.20
C VAL A 154 12.62 -11.62 22.27
N SER A 155 13.60 -12.47 22.04
CA SER A 155 14.04 -13.47 23.01
C SER A 155 15.33 -13.04 23.68
N TYR A 156 15.36 -13.09 24.98
CA TYR A 156 16.53 -12.88 25.83
C TYR A 156 16.90 -14.22 26.52
N ARG A 157 18.00 -14.26 27.24
CA ARG A 157 18.43 -15.46 27.99
C ARG A 157 17.39 -15.92 29.03
N ASN A 158 16.70 -14.96 29.68
CA ASN A 158 15.80 -15.24 30.80
C ASN A 158 14.36 -14.74 30.59
N LYS A 159 14.06 -14.10 29.47
CA LYS A 159 12.72 -13.59 29.17
C LYS A 159 12.45 -13.58 27.68
N THR A 160 11.16 -13.60 27.35
CA THR A 160 10.67 -13.46 25.99
C THR A 160 9.62 -12.35 25.98
N VAL A 161 9.77 -11.37 25.09
CA VAL A 161 8.93 -10.18 25.03
C VAL A 161 8.29 -10.09 23.65
N VAL A 162 6.98 -9.88 23.62
CA VAL A 162 6.23 -9.60 22.39
C VAL A 162 5.77 -8.15 22.40
N TYR A 163 5.91 -7.48 21.29
CA TYR A 163 5.50 -6.10 21.10
C TYR A 163 4.40 -6.05 20.04
N GLU A 164 3.38 -5.25 20.33
CA GLU A 164 2.33 -4.84 19.39
C GLU A 164 2.34 -3.32 19.28
N ALA A 165 2.38 -2.79 18.06
CA ALA A 165 2.45 -1.37 17.78
C ALA A 165 1.16 -0.84 17.18
N LYS A 166 0.70 0.33 17.65
CA LYS A 166 -0.46 1.02 17.11
C LYS A 166 -0.10 2.42 16.64
N LYS A 167 -0.61 2.80 15.48
CA LYS A 167 -0.35 4.09 14.82
C LYS A 167 -0.76 5.29 15.67
N ALA A 168 -1.88 5.18 16.39
CA ALA A 168 -2.47 6.26 17.15
C ALA A 168 -2.65 5.85 18.62
N GLY A 169 -3.87 5.71 19.08
CA GLY A 169 -4.19 5.22 20.41
C GLY A 169 -4.39 3.70 20.44
N SER A 170 -4.17 3.09 21.59
CA SER A 170 -4.57 1.72 21.85
C SER A 170 -5.95 1.68 22.52
N ARG A 171 -6.63 0.56 22.35
CA ARG A 171 -7.95 0.25 22.94
C ARG A 171 -7.87 -1.05 23.70
N ALA A 172 -8.86 -1.33 24.53
CA ALA A 172 -8.97 -2.60 25.26
C ALA A 172 -8.80 -3.84 24.36
N LEU A 173 -9.36 -3.78 23.14
CA LEU A 173 -9.23 -4.86 22.16
C LEU A 173 -7.76 -5.18 21.79
N ASP A 174 -6.87 -4.20 21.82
CA ASP A 174 -5.46 -4.41 21.48
C ASP A 174 -4.72 -5.19 22.58
N VAL A 175 -5.22 -5.14 23.82
CA VAL A 175 -4.73 -5.99 24.94
C VAL A 175 -5.15 -7.45 24.70
N TYR A 176 -6.37 -7.69 24.19
CA TYR A 176 -6.78 -9.05 23.81
C TYR A 176 -5.94 -9.61 22.67
N GLN A 177 -5.46 -8.77 21.76
CA GLN A 177 -4.54 -9.20 20.72
C GLN A 177 -3.21 -9.68 21.30
N LEU A 178 -2.64 -8.97 22.30
CA LEU A 178 -1.46 -9.45 23.02
C LEU A 178 -1.74 -10.76 23.78
N ARG A 179 -2.92 -10.90 24.39
CA ARG A 179 -3.33 -12.14 25.04
C ARG A 179 -3.42 -13.30 24.05
N MET A 180 -3.96 -13.07 22.87
CA MET A 180 -4.00 -14.07 21.80
C MET A 180 -2.58 -14.52 21.40
N TYR A 181 -1.63 -13.61 21.29
CA TYR A 181 -0.23 -13.98 21.02
C TYR A 181 0.37 -14.81 22.15
N TRP A 182 0.05 -14.45 23.40
CA TRP A 182 0.48 -15.20 24.57
C TRP A 182 0.02 -16.66 24.52
N ASP A 183 -1.26 -16.85 24.32
CA ASP A 183 -1.85 -18.19 24.26
C ASP A 183 -1.32 -19.00 23.06
N GLY A 184 -1.16 -18.36 21.90
CA GLY A 184 -0.62 -19.03 20.71
C GLY A 184 0.85 -19.43 20.84
N CYS A 185 1.68 -18.58 21.45
CA CYS A 185 3.07 -18.91 21.74
C CYS A 185 3.20 -20.01 22.80
N ALA A 186 2.34 -20.01 23.80
CA ALA A 186 2.32 -21.09 24.82
C ALA A 186 1.94 -22.44 24.18
N LEU A 187 0.93 -22.44 23.31
CA LEU A 187 0.54 -23.64 22.54
C LEU A 187 1.67 -24.17 21.67
N ASP A 188 2.45 -23.28 21.07
CA ASP A 188 3.61 -23.62 20.23
C ASP A 188 4.86 -24.02 21.05
N GLY A 189 4.79 -24.14 22.38
CA GLY A 189 5.93 -24.43 23.24
C GLY A 189 6.94 -23.30 23.36
N ARG A 190 6.54 -22.07 23.07
CA ARG A 190 7.37 -20.85 23.11
C ARG A 190 6.76 -19.80 24.04
N PRO A 191 6.66 -20.07 25.35
CA PRO A 191 6.00 -19.18 26.28
C PRO A 191 6.65 -17.80 26.30
N ILE A 192 5.81 -16.76 26.22
CA ILE A 192 6.24 -15.37 26.39
C ILE A 192 6.12 -14.96 27.86
N THR A 193 6.99 -14.07 28.31
CA THR A 193 6.99 -13.58 29.69
C THR A 193 6.42 -12.18 29.83
N HIS A 194 6.48 -11.38 28.74
CA HIS A 194 6.01 -10.01 28.72
C HIS A 194 5.33 -9.69 27.40
N GLY A 195 4.19 -9.00 27.46
CA GLY A 195 3.54 -8.36 26.32
C GLY A 195 3.64 -6.84 26.47
N VAL A 196 4.04 -6.16 25.41
CA VAL A 196 4.21 -4.70 25.38
C VAL A 196 3.37 -4.11 24.27
N LEU A 197 2.44 -3.22 24.64
CA LEU A 197 1.62 -2.47 23.70
C LEU A 197 2.21 -1.06 23.55
N ILE A 198 2.54 -0.68 22.32
CA ILE A 198 3.14 0.61 22.00
C ILE A 198 2.14 1.46 21.23
N ALA A 199 1.78 2.61 21.78
CA ALA A 199 0.88 3.57 21.17
C ALA A 199 1.23 5.00 21.60
N ARG A 200 0.71 6.01 20.90
CA ARG A 200 0.89 7.41 21.31
C ARG A 200 0.16 7.73 22.62
N HIS A 201 -0.96 7.09 22.83
CA HIS A 201 -1.74 7.17 24.06
C HIS A 201 -2.49 5.85 24.25
N HIS A 202 -2.81 5.54 25.50
CA HIS A 202 -3.62 4.38 25.86
C HIS A 202 -4.99 4.88 26.31
N SER A 203 -6.09 4.22 25.88
CA SER A 203 -7.41 4.52 26.41
C SER A 203 -7.47 4.15 27.90
N GLN A 204 -8.26 4.89 28.66
CA GLN A 204 -8.50 4.63 30.08
C GLN A 204 -9.73 3.72 30.31
N GLU A 205 -10.27 3.13 29.23
CA GLU A 205 -11.41 2.21 29.28
C GLU A 205 -10.98 0.80 29.66
#